data_588d24abfb80566acf9671ecbf9c6526
#
_entry.id   588d24abfb80566acf9671ecbf9c6526
#
_cell.length_a   1.000
_cell.length_b   1.000
_cell.length_c   1.000
_cell.angle_alpha   90.00
_cell.angle_beta   90.00
_cell.angle_gamma   90.00
#
_symmetry.space_group_name_H-M   'P 1'
#
loop_
_entity.id
_entity.type
_entity.pdbx_description
1 polymer ?
#
loop_
_entity_poly.entity_id
_entity_poly.type
_entity_poly.pdbx_seq_one_letter_code
_entity_poly.pdbx_strand_id
1 'polypeptide(L)'
;PAAGMKPGFPDMLICLVLPAFTLSSNTMATIARTTRASMLEVVRQDYIDTARAKGLKESTITVRHMLKNALIPIVTMIGLSFGGLLGGSVVTESIFAWPGVGRFVVESINFKDTPSVLASVVMLSIFSTFVNLFVDLLYAFVDPRIKSQYQTKRR
;
A
#
# COMPACT_ATOMS: atom_id res chain seq x y z
N PRO A 1 -8.84 -26.08 -4.03
CA PRO A 1 -8.33 -27.45 -4.01
C PRO A 1 -9.25 -28.30 -3.14
N ALA A 2 -9.65 -29.48 -3.66
CA ALA A 2 -10.48 -30.39 -2.91
C ALA A 2 -9.77 -30.79 -1.61
N ALA A 3 -10.52 -30.85 -0.51
CA ALA A 3 -9.98 -31.14 0.80
C ALA A 3 -9.20 -32.49 0.76
N GLY A 4 -7.90 -32.44 1.00
CA GLY A 4 -7.03 -33.61 1.05
C GLY A 4 -5.88 -33.68 0.04
N MET A 5 -5.86 -32.88 -0.99
CA MET A 5 -4.69 -32.76 -1.89
C MET A 5 -3.70 -31.74 -1.32
N LYS A 6 -2.44 -32.14 -1.12
CA LYS A 6 -1.34 -31.18 -0.93
C LYS A 6 -1.14 -30.49 -2.28
N PRO A 7 -1.48 -29.20 -2.44
CA PRO A 7 -1.30 -28.53 -3.71
C PRO A 7 0.19 -28.50 -4.04
N GLY A 8 0.55 -28.84 -5.25
CA GLY A 8 1.90 -28.60 -5.76
C GLY A 8 2.17 -27.09 -5.75
N PHE A 9 3.43 -26.70 -5.71
CA PHE A 9 3.83 -25.29 -5.74
C PHE A 9 3.16 -24.47 -6.89
N PRO A 10 3.02 -25.01 -8.13
CA PRO A 10 2.32 -24.32 -9.21
C PRO A 10 0.81 -24.17 -8.97
N ASP A 11 0.14 -25.15 -8.38
CA ASP A 11 -1.30 -25.09 -8.09
C ASP A 11 -1.61 -24.02 -7.04
N MET A 12 -0.73 -23.85 -6.08
CA MET A 12 -0.82 -22.84 -5.04
C MET A 12 -0.74 -21.42 -5.62
N LEU A 13 0.15 -21.20 -6.60
CA LEU A 13 0.28 -19.92 -7.28
C LEU A 13 -0.98 -19.58 -8.10
N ILE A 14 -1.54 -20.53 -8.81
CA ILE A 14 -2.78 -20.35 -9.58
C ILE A 14 -3.94 -19.97 -8.66
N CYS A 15 -4.07 -20.64 -7.53
CA CYS A 15 -5.13 -20.34 -6.54
C CYS A 15 -4.96 -18.95 -5.90
N LEU A 16 -3.75 -18.40 -5.87
CA LEU A 16 -3.48 -17.06 -5.32
C LEU A 16 -3.89 -15.93 -6.26
N VAL A 17 -3.96 -16.17 -7.57
CA VAL A 17 -4.23 -15.12 -8.58
C VAL A 17 -5.56 -14.42 -8.32
N LEU A 18 -6.62 -15.16 -8.05
CA LEU A 18 -7.98 -14.61 -7.87
C LEU A 18 -8.10 -13.76 -6.59
N PRO A 19 -7.66 -14.23 -5.41
CA PRO A 19 -7.62 -13.41 -4.20
C PRO A 19 -6.74 -12.16 -4.35
N ALA A 20 -5.56 -12.31 -4.96
CA ALA A 20 -4.65 -11.18 -5.18
C ALA A 20 -5.26 -10.12 -6.10
N PHE A 21 -5.91 -10.55 -7.19
CA PHE A 21 -6.60 -9.64 -8.11
C PHE A 21 -7.75 -8.90 -7.41
N THR A 22 -8.52 -9.59 -6.59
CA THR A 22 -9.63 -9.00 -5.82
C THR A 22 -9.14 -7.92 -4.87
N LEU A 23 -8.07 -8.19 -4.10
CA LEU A 23 -7.50 -7.23 -3.17
C LEU A 23 -6.83 -6.05 -3.88
N SER A 24 -6.15 -6.30 -5.00
CA SER A 24 -5.38 -5.28 -5.71
C SER A 24 -6.24 -4.32 -6.54
N SER A 25 -7.40 -4.75 -7.07
CA SER A 25 -8.18 -3.96 -8.03
C SER A 25 -8.63 -2.61 -7.49
N ASN A 26 -9.12 -2.54 -6.26
CA ASN A 26 -9.54 -1.27 -5.64
C ASN A 26 -8.34 -0.35 -5.34
N THR A 27 -7.28 -0.93 -4.80
CA THR A 27 -6.04 -0.20 -4.49
C THR A 27 -5.38 0.34 -5.77
N MET A 28 -5.33 -0.47 -6.83
CA MET A 28 -4.79 -0.11 -8.14
C MET A 28 -5.55 1.06 -8.76
N ALA A 29 -6.89 1.04 -8.71
CA ALA A 29 -7.73 2.13 -9.19
C ALA A 29 -7.49 3.44 -8.41
N THR A 30 -7.29 3.35 -7.11
CA THR A 30 -7.02 4.51 -6.25
C THR A 30 -5.63 5.09 -6.52
N ILE A 31 -4.60 4.24 -6.60
CA ILE A 31 -3.23 4.66 -6.94
C ILE A 31 -3.20 5.30 -8.34
N ALA A 32 -3.87 4.70 -9.32
CA ALA A 32 -3.91 5.25 -10.68
C ALA A 32 -4.57 6.65 -10.72
N ARG A 33 -5.68 6.84 -10.01
CA ARG A 33 -6.34 8.17 -9.89
C ARG A 33 -5.45 9.19 -9.20
N THR A 34 -4.83 8.83 -8.09
CA THR A 34 -3.92 9.71 -7.34
C THR A 34 -2.70 10.08 -8.19
N THR A 35 -2.11 9.09 -8.88
CA THR A 35 -0.97 9.33 -9.78
C THR A 35 -1.33 10.35 -10.87
N ARG A 36 -2.48 10.15 -11.51
CA ARG A 36 -2.95 11.08 -12.54
C ARG A 36 -3.17 12.49 -11.99
N ALA A 37 -3.84 12.61 -10.84
CA ALA A 37 -4.11 13.90 -10.20
C ALA A 37 -2.80 14.62 -9.82
N SER A 38 -1.86 13.92 -9.18
CA SER A 38 -0.56 14.47 -8.79
C SER A 38 0.28 14.90 -9.99
N MET A 39 0.28 14.12 -11.07
CA MET A 39 0.97 14.50 -12.30
C MET A 39 0.37 15.74 -12.95
N LEU A 40 -0.96 15.88 -12.98
CA LEU A 40 -1.64 17.06 -13.54
C LEU A 40 -1.40 18.30 -12.69
N GLU A 41 -1.29 18.18 -11.38
CA GLU A 41 -0.95 19.27 -10.48
C GLU A 41 0.49 19.76 -10.73
N VAL A 42 1.43 18.83 -10.83
CA VAL A 42 2.84 19.14 -11.06
C VAL A 42 3.07 19.78 -12.44
N VAL A 43 2.36 19.33 -13.49
CA VAL A 43 2.45 19.90 -14.86
C VAL A 43 2.18 21.40 -14.88
N ARG A 44 1.32 21.90 -14.00
CA ARG A 44 0.88 23.30 -13.94
C ARG A 44 1.79 24.20 -13.09
N GLN A 45 2.91 23.68 -12.60
CA GLN A 45 3.83 24.44 -11.75
C GLN A 45 4.80 25.28 -12.59
N ASP A 46 5.06 26.52 -12.18
CA ASP A 46 5.90 27.49 -12.88
C ASP A 46 7.33 27.00 -13.18
N TYR A 47 7.86 26.11 -12.33
CA TYR A 47 9.19 25.55 -12.57
C TYR A 47 9.24 24.59 -13.76
N ILE A 48 8.11 23.99 -14.14
CA ILE A 48 7.98 23.16 -15.34
C ILE A 48 8.05 24.06 -16.60
N ASP A 49 7.34 25.16 -16.58
CA ASP A 49 7.39 26.14 -17.70
C ASP A 49 8.78 26.76 -17.83
N THR A 50 9.44 27.03 -16.71
CA THR A 50 10.84 27.46 -16.71
C THR A 50 11.77 26.41 -17.33
N ALA A 51 11.56 25.11 -17.02
CA ALA A 51 12.35 24.04 -17.61
C ALA A 51 12.14 23.92 -19.13
N ARG A 52 10.90 24.12 -19.60
CA ARG A 52 10.56 24.16 -21.03
C ARG A 52 11.23 25.35 -21.73
N ALA A 53 11.16 26.53 -21.11
CA ALA A 53 11.80 27.76 -21.64
C ALA A 53 13.32 27.60 -21.76
N LYS A 54 13.96 26.79 -20.90
CA LYS A 54 15.39 26.42 -21.00
C LYS A 54 15.70 25.38 -22.08
N GLY A 55 14.72 24.92 -22.83
CA GLY A 55 14.90 23.98 -23.95
C GLY A 55 15.17 22.55 -23.53
N LEU A 56 14.82 22.15 -22.30
CA LEU A 56 14.94 20.76 -21.86
C LEU A 56 13.98 19.86 -22.64
N LYS A 57 14.43 18.63 -22.94
CA LYS A 57 13.58 17.63 -23.61
C LYS A 57 12.39 17.24 -22.71
N GLU A 58 11.18 17.14 -23.29
CA GLU A 58 9.96 16.77 -22.56
C GLU A 58 10.10 15.47 -21.75
N SER A 59 10.83 14.48 -22.27
CA SER A 59 11.10 13.24 -21.53
C SER A 59 11.91 13.49 -20.24
N THR A 60 12.87 14.40 -20.27
CA THR A 60 13.67 14.79 -19.10
C THR A 60 12.80 15.56 -18.10
N ILE A 61 11.96 16.47 -18.58
CA ILE A 61 11.02 17.22 -17.74
C ILE A 61 10.07 16.25 -17.04
N THR A 62 9.48 15.32 -17.78
CA THR A 62 8.53 14.34 -17.25
C THR A 62 9.15 13.43 -16.18
N VAL A 63 10.29 12.80 -16.48
CA VAL A 63 10.88 11.80 -15.57
C VAL A 63 11.60 12.47 -14.41
N ARG A 64 12.39 13.50 -14.66
CA ARG A 64 13.27 14.08 -13.63
C ARG A 64 12.61 15.17 -12.79
N HIS A 65 11.70 15.96 -13.38
CA HIS A 65 11.07 17.08 -12.72
C HIS A 65 9.62 16.78 -12.29
N MET A 66 8.81 16.21 -13.17
CA MET A 66 7.41 15.97 -12.86
C MET A 66 7.23 14.71 -11.99
N LEU A 67 7.71 13.55 -12.45
CA LEU A 67 7.51 12.28 -11.76
C LEU A 67 8.10 12.30 -10.36
N LYS A 68 9.31 12.83 -10.19
CA LYS A 68 9.96 12.91 -8.88
C LYS A 68 9.13 13.66 -7.85
N ASN A 69 8.50 14.77 -8.23
CA ASN A 69 7.65 15.55 -7.32
C ASN A 69 6.25 14.94 -7.15
N ALA A 70 5.70 14.32 -8.20
CA ALA A 70 4.44 13.61 -8.13
C ALA A 70 4.51 12.32 -7.32
N LEU A 71 5.70 11.73 -7.14
CA LEU A 71 5.88 10.50 -6.36
C LEU A 71 5.58 10.69 -4.87
N ILE A 72 5.74 11.88 -4.30
CA ILE A 72 5.53 12.13 -2.87
C ILE A 72 4.12 11.70 -2.43
N PRO A 73 3.01 12.25 -2.99
CA PRO A 73 1.67 11.83 -2.62
C PRO A 73 1.33 10.39 -3.04
N ILE A 74 1.97 9.88 -4.11
CA ILE A 74 1.75 8.50 -4.56
C ILE A 74 2.32 7.51 -3.55
N VAL A 75 3.55 7.71 -3.07
CA VAL A 75 4.19 6.85 -2.06
C VAL A 75 3.41 6.87 -0.75
N THR A 76 2.91 8.04 -0.35
CA THR A 76 2.03 8.17 0.82
C THR A 76 0.76 7.33 0.67
N MET A 77 0.10 7.42 -0.49
CA MET A 77 -1.12 6.62 -0.77
C MET A 77 -0.84 5.13 -0.81
N ILE A 78 0.28 4.71 -1.39
CA ILE A 78 0.71 3.30 -1.35
C ILE A 78 0.88 2.85 0.09
N GLY A 79 1.58 3.63 0.90
CA GLY A 79 1.80 3.33 2.30
C GLY A 79 0.50 3.15 3.10
N LEU A 80 -0.43 4.10 2.99
CA LEU A 80 -1.74 4.02 3.63
C LEU A 80 -2.56 2.82 3.14
N SER A 81 -2.42 2.45 1.87
CA SER A 81 -3.10 1.28 1.30
C SER A 81 -2.64 -0.03 1.92
N PHE A 82 -1.37 -0.15 2.34
CA PHE A 82 -0.87 -1.34 3.03
C PHE A 82 -1.62 -1.61 4.34
N GLY A 83 -1.88 -0.55 5.14
CA GLY A 83 -2.69 -0.69 6.35
C GLY A 83 -4.11 -1.19 6.06
N GLY A 84 -4.74 -0.69 5.00
CA GLY A 84 -6.07 -1.11 4.56
C GLY A 84 -6.12 -2.55 4.04
N LEU A 85 -5.05 -3.03 3.39
CA LEU A 85 -4.97 -4.41 2.88
C LEU A 85 -4.98 -5.44 4.00
N LEU A 86 -4.41 -5.15 5.17
CA LEU A 86 -4.44 -6.06 6.32
C LEU A 86 -5.87 -6.32 6.80
N GLY A 87 -6.72 -5.29 6.85
CA GLY A 87 -8.14 -5.45 7.18
C GLY A 87 -8.94 -6.15 6.07
N GLY A 88 -8.66 -5.82 4.82
CA GLY A 88 -9.33 -6.42 3.65
C GLY A 88 -8.95 -7.87 3.41
N SER A 89 -7.77 -8.32 3.85
CA SER A 89 -7.32 -9.70 3.70
C SER A 89 -8.18 -10.68 4.48
N VAL A 90 -8.70 -10.30 5.66
CA VAL A 90 -9.56 -11.16 6.51
C VAL A 90 -10.78 -11.65 5.74
N VAL A 91 -11.47 -10.75 5.04
CA VAL A 91 -12.67 -11.11 4.25
C VAL A 91 -12.28 -11.99 3.06
N THR A 92 -11.21 -11.62 2.36
CA THR A 92 -10.74 -12.37 1.19
C THR A 92 -10.27 -13.76 1.56
N GLU A 93 -9.49 -13.91 2.63
CA GLU A 93 -9.07 -15.23 3.16
C GLU A 93 -10.25 -16.12 3.50
N SER A 94 -11.30 -15.54 4.11
CA SER A 94 -12.51 -16.27 4.48
C SER A 94 -13.32 -16.73 3.25
N ILE A 95 -13.50 -15.85 2.25
CA ILE A 95 -14.27 -16.16 1.03
C ILE A 95 -13.54 -17.19 0.17
N PHE A 96 -12.24 -17.07 0.00
CA PHE A 96 -11.44 -17.98 -0.83
C PHE A 96 -10.93 -19.20 -0.07
N ALA A 97 -11.32 -19.35 1.22
CA ALA A 97 -10.88 -20.42 2.11
C ALA A 97 -9.35 -20.56 2.16
N TRP A 98 -8.64 -19.42 2.07
CA TRP A 98 -7.19 -19.38 2.13
C TRP A 98 -6.71 -19.52 3.58
N PRO A 99 -5.71 -20.36 3.87
CA PRO A 99 -5.20 -20.50 5.23
C PRO A 99 -4.40 -19.26 5.63
N GLY A 100 -4.99 -18.40 6.43
CA GLY A 100 -4.40 -17.18 6.93
C GLY A 100 -4.92 -16.77 8.29
N VAL A 101 -4.31 -15.73 8.89
CA VAL A 101 -4.68 -15.24 10.23
C VAL A 101 -6.09 -14.67 10.24
N GLY A 102 -6.50 -14.00 9.16
CA GLY A 102 -7.83 -13.43 9.05
C GLY A 102 -8.93 -14.50 9.08
N ARG A 103 -8.75 -15.58 8.32
CA ARG A 103 -9.65 -16.72 8.37
C ARG A 103 -9.69 -17.35 9.76
N PHE A 104 -8.54 -17.52 10.40
CA PHE A 104 -8.46 -18.06 11.77
C PHE A 104 -9.26 -17.21 12.76
N VAL A 105 -9.21 -15.87 12.64
CA VAL A 105 -10.04 -14.97 13.45
C VAL A 105 -11.53 -15.24 13.25
N VAL A 106 -11.98 -15.35 12.00
CA VAL A 106 -13.40 -15.60 11.68
C VAL A 106 -13.86 -16.96 12.20
N GLU A 107 -13.05 -17.99 12.04
CA GLU A 107 -13.33 -19.32 12.58
C GLU A 107 -13.41 -19.30 14.12
N SER A 108 -12.47 -18.62 14.81
CA SER A 108 -12.48 -18.48 16.26
C SER A 108 -13.71 -17.73 16.78
N ILE A 109 -14.19 -16.72 16.04
CA ILE A 109 -15.44 -16.02 16.36
C ILE A 109 -16.63 -16.97 16.26
N ASN A 110 -16.71 -17.78 15.20
CA ASN A 110 -17.80 -18.76 15.02
C ASN A 110 -17.82 -19.83 16.11
N PHE A 111 -16.65 -20.23 16.60
CA PHE A 111 -16.50 -21.18 17.72
C PHE A 111 -16.65 -20.51 19.10
N LYS A 112 -16.85 -19.17 19.15
CA LYS A 112 -16.91 -18.38 20.40
C LYS A 112 -15.67 -18.52 21.28
N ASP A 113 -14.53 -18.77 20.66
CA ASP A 113 -13.21 -18.89 21.33
C ASP A 113 -12.61 -17.49 21.54
N THR A 114 -13.04 -16.83 22.60
CA THR A 114 -12.61 -15.47 22.94
C THR A 114 -11.09 -15.34 23.12
N PRO A 115 -10.36 -16.25 23.79
CA PRO A 115 -8.91 -16.19 23.89
C PRO A 115 -8.21 -16.17 22.53
N SER A 116 -8.60 -17.03 21.60
CA SER A 116 -8.02 -17.10 20.26
C SER A 116 -8.30 -15.86 19.43
N VAL A 117 -9.50 -15.28 19.55
CA VAL A 117 -9.85 -13.99 18.90
C VAL A 117 -8.96 -12.86 19.42
N LEU A 118 -8.85 -12.73 20.75
CA LEU A 118 -8.03 -11.68 21.37
C LEU A 118 -6.56 -11.80 20.96
N ALA A 119 -5.99 -13.01 21.03
CA ALA A 119 -4.60 -13.26 20.64
C ALA A 119 -4.35 -12.88 19.18
N SER A 120 -5.25 -13.25 18.28
CA SER A 120 -5.13 -12.95 16.86
C SER A 120 -5.25 -11.45 16.56
N VAL A 121 -6.18 -10.74 17.21
CA VAL A 121 -6.34 -9.30 17.06
C VAL A 121 -5.10 -8.55 17.55
N VAL A 122 -4.56 -8.93 18.71
CA VAL A 122 -3.31 -8.35 19.24
C VAL A 122 -2.16 -8.59 18.26
N MET A 123 -2.01 -9.80 17.74
CA MET A 123 -0.96 -10.14 16.77
C MET A 123 -1.09 -9.30 15.48
N LEU A 124 -2.29 -9.19 14.91
CA LEU A 124 -2.56 -8.37 13.73
C LEU A 124 -2.28 -6.88 14.00
N SER A 125 -2.63 -6.37 15.17
CA SER A 125 -2.39 -4.99 15.56
C SER A 125 -0.88 -4.68 15.68
N ILE A 126 -0.11 -5.60 16.28
CA ILE A 126 1.34 -5.47 16.37
C ILE A 126 1.95 -5.45 14.97
N PHE A 127 1.56 -6.42 14.12
CA PHE A 127 2.07 -6.51 12.75
C PHE A 127 1.71 -5.25 11.94
N SER A 128 0.47 -4.78 12.03
CA SER A 128 0.01 -3.54 11.39
C SER A 128 0.83 -2.33 11.83
N THR A 129 1.14 -2.23 13.13
CA THR A 129 1.96 -1.15 13.68
C THR A 129 3.38 -1.17 13.09
N PHE A 130 3.99 -2.36 12.98
CA PHE A 130 5.31 -2.49 12.35
C PHE A 130 5.29 -2.12 10.87
N VAL A 131 4.27 -2.54 10.13
CA VAL A 131 4.11 -2.18 8.71
C VAL A 131 3.95 -0.67 8.55
N ASN A 132 3.11 -0.03 9.36
CA ASN A 132 2.92 1.41 9.33
C ASN A 132 4.22 2.16 9.69
N LEU A 133 4.93 1.72 10.74
CA LEU A 133 6.23 2.30 11.08
C LEU A 133 7.24 2.19 9.92
N PHE A 134 7.27 1.05 9.25
CA PHE A 134 8.13 0.87 8.07
C PHE A 134 7.76 1.82 6.92
N VAL A 135 6.48 1.98 6.67
CA VAL A 135 5.96 2.94 5.67
C VAL A 135 6.32 4.37 6.03
N ASP A 136 6.18 4.77 7.30
CA ASP A 136 6.53 6.10 7.79
C ASP A 136 8.03 6.38 7.64
N LEU A 137 8.88 5.37 7.90
CA LEU A 137 10.32 5.47 7.66
C LEU A 137 10.66 5.63 6.18
N LEU A 138 10.01 4.87 5.30
CA LEU A 138 10.16 5.04 3.86
C LEU A 138 9.73 6.43 3.41
N TYR A 139 8.61 6.93 3.94
CA TYR A 139 8.11 8.26 3.65
C TYR A 139 9.11 9.35 4.09
N ALA A 140 9.65 9.24 5.31
CA ALA A 140 10.67 10.16 5.81
C ALA A 140 11.98 10.14 4.99
N PHE A 141 12.27 9.02 4.31
CA PHE A 141 13.40 8.92 3.41
C PHE A 141 13.13 9.54 2.03
N VAL A 142 11.91 9.41 1.52
CA VAL A 142 11.50 9.92 0.20
C VAL A 142 11.24 11.44 0.24
N ASP A 143 10.69 11.96 1.34
CA ASP A 143 10.42 13.40 1.50
C ASP A 143 11.42 14.09 2.45
N PRO A 144 12.51 14.67 1.93
CA PRO A 144 13.48 15.40 2.73
C PRO A 144 12.94 16.72 3.31
N ARG A 145 11.77 17.21 2.87
CA ARG A 145 11.17 18.47 3.35
C ARG A 145 10.69 18.38 4.79
N ILE A 146 10.34 17.17 5.27
CA ILE A 146 9.93 16.94 6.65
C ILE A 146 11.07 17.27 7.63
N LYS A 147 12.33 17.00 7.26
CA LYS A 147 13.49 17.35 8.09
C LYS A 147 13.61 18.85 8.38
N SER A 148 13.19 19.71 7.46
CA SER A 148 13.28 21.16 7.64
C SER A 148 12.23 21.71 8.62
N GLN A 149 11.05 21.12 8.70
CA GLN A 149 9.99 21.54 9.64
C GLN A 149 10.34 21.25 11.10
N TYR A 150 11.03 20.13 11.34
CA TYR A 150 11.48 19.79 12.70
C TYR A 150 12.64 20.66 13.19
N GLN A 151 13.46 21.22 12.32
CA GLN A 151 14.56 22.11 12.70
C GLN A 151 14.07 23.53 13.03
N THR A 152 13.01 24.01 12.39
CA THR A 152 12.46 25.36 12.65
C THR A 152 11.74 25.44 14.00
N LYS A 153 11.26 24.34 14.57
CA LYS A 153 10.56 24.30 15.88
C LYS A 153 11.52 24.27 17.09
N ARG A 154 12.82 24.25 16.85
CA ARG A 154 13.87 24.20 17.90
C ARG A 154 14.62 25.54 18.08
N ARG A 155 14.22 26.58 17.40
CA ARG A 155 14.64 27.98 17.61
C ARG A 155 13.44 28.79 18.10
#